data_8446a5c99062bdebf7bd600be2b4a084
#
_entry.id   8446a5c99062bdebf7bd600be2b4a084
#
_cell.length_a   1.000
_cell.length_b   1.000
_cell.length_c   1.000
_cell.angle_alpha   90.00
_cell.angle_beta   90.00
_cell.angle_gamma   90.00
#
_symmetry.space_group_name_H-M   'P 1'
#
loop_
_entity.id
_entity.type
_entity.pdbx_description
1 polymer ?
#
loop_
_entity_poly.entity_id
_entity_poly.type
_entity_poly.pdbx_seq_one_letter_code
_entity_poly.pdbx_strand_id
1 'polypeptide(L)'
;AHLCTVWRDGQYKRTRDPAETQESFEELLRRLGTDYIDIGMIHYVDSPKEWKSLSEGKLMEYALKLKQSGRIRRIGLSSHNPLAALAAAESGLIDVLMFSVNPCYDLLPANEDCETLWSDDSYAGPLLNMDPDREKLYEACQRLGVGITVMKALGGGDLLSEQSPAGKALTVSQCLHYALTRPAVASVMTGVHTISQLEESLAYEHA
;
A
#
# COMPACT_ATOMS: atom_id res chain seq x y z
N ALA A 1 5.45 -0.21 -10.31
CA ALA A 1 4.17 -0.27 -11.05
C ALA A 1 3.36 -1.47 -10.58
N HIS A 2 2.02 -1.42 -10.73
CA HIS A 2 1.15 -2.53 -10.34
C HIS A 2 1.17 -3.64 -11.39
N LEU A 3 1.40 -4.87 -10.96
CA LEU A 3 1.00 -6.09 -11.64
C LEU A 3 -0.49 -6.38 -11.32
N CYS A 4 -1.13 -7.24 -12.12
CA CYS A 4 -2.53 -7.60 -11.91
C CYS A 4 -3.51 -6.41 -12.03
N THR A 5 -3.20 -5.46 -12.92
CA THR A 5 -4.02 -4.29 -13.20
C THR A 5 -4.21 -4.15 -14.69
N VAL A 6 -5.44 -3.97 -15.13
CA VAL A 6 -5.83 -3.76 -16.53
C VAL A 6 -6.59 -2.45 -16.68
N TRP A 7 -6.46 -1.81 -17.85
CA TRP A 7 -7.28 -0.66 -18.20
C TRP A 7 -8.57 -1.12 -18.87
N ARG A 8 -9.71 -0.83 -18.26
CA ARG A 8 -11.04 -1.25 -18.74
C ARG A 8 -12.08 -0.19 -18.41
N ASP A 9 -12.93 0.17 -19.38
CA ASP A 9 -14.02 1.13 -19.21
C ASP A 9 -13.56 2.49 -18.65
N GLY A 10 -12.40 2.99 -19.10
CA GLY A 10 -11.86 4.28 -18.69
C GLY A 10 -11.22 4.31 -17.30
N GLN A 11 -10.96 3.16 -16.68
CA GLN A 11 -10.33 3.06 -15.36
C GLN A 11 -9.43 1.84 -15.21
N TYR A 12 -8.53 1.89 -14.23
CA TYR A 12 -7.75 0.73 -13.83
C TYR A 12 -8.60 -0.21 -12.97
N LYS A 13 -8.61 -1.50 -13.36
CA LYS A 13 -9.29 -2.57 -12.62
C LYS A 13 -8.31 -3.65 -12.24
N ARG A 14 -8.56 -4.28 -11.10
CA ARG A 14 -7.79 -5.46 -10.67
C ARG A 14 -8.14 -6.66 -11.54
N THR A 15 -7.12 -7.42 -11.92
CA THR A 15 -7.28 -8.75 -12.54
C THR A 15 -6.51 -9.81 -11.75
N ARG A 16 -6.97 -11.04 -11.84
CA ARG A 16 -6.26 -12.24 -11.37
C ARG A 16 -5.95 -13.21 -12.52
N ASP A 17 -6.25 -12.82 -13.73
CA ASP A 17 -5.90 -13.59 -14.94
C ASP A 17 -4.42 -13.39 -15.28
N PRO A 18 -3.62 -14.47 -15.39
CA PRO A 18 -2.20 -14.38 -15.72
C PRO A 18 -1.93 -13.83 -17.12
N ALA A 19 -2.79 -14.14 -18.11
CA ALA A 19 -2.61 -13.68 -19.48
C ALA A 19 -2.88 -12.16 -19.58
N GLU A 20 -3.96 -11.68 -18.95
CA GLU A 20 -4.24 -10.25 -18.87
C GLU A 20 -3.13 -9.49 -18.11
N THR A 21 -2.60 -10.09 -17.04
CA THR A 21 -1.49 -9.50 -16.27
C THR A 21 -0.23 -9.37 -17.13
N GLN A 22 0.08 -10.40 -17.91
CA GLN A 22 1.22 -10.39 -18.83
C GLN A 22 1.05 -9.32 -19.92
N GLU A 23 -0.08 -9.29 -20.59
CA GLU A 23 -0.36 -8.29 -21.64
C GLU A 23 -0.26 -6.85 -21.11
N SER A 24 -0.88 -6.57 -19.96
CA SER A 24 -0.82 -5.26 -19.31
C SER A 24 0.60 -4.87 -18.91
N PHE A 25 1.42 -5.81 -18.46
CA PHE A 25 2.81 -5.55 -18.10
C PHE A 25 3.67 -5.23 -19.33
N GLU A 26 3.51 -5.97 -20.43
CA GLU A 26 4.20 -5.68 -21.70
C GLU A 26 3.81 -4.31 -22.25
N GLU A 27 2.54 -3.98 -22.24
CA GLU A 27 2.04 -2.67 -22.65
C GLU A 27 2.60 -1.53 -21.77
N LEU A 28 2.68 -1.76 -20.44
CA LEU A 28 3.28 -0.81 -19.52
C LEU A 28 4.74 -0.51 -19.87
N LEU A 29 5.56 -1.53 -20.06
CA LEU A 29 6.97 -1.37 -20.41
C LEU A 29 7.13 -0.64 -21.75
N ARG A 30 6.33 -0.99 -22.75
CA ARG A 30 6.31 -0.32 -24.04
C ARG A 30 5.98 1.16 -23.92
N ARG A 31 4.97 1.53 -23.10
CA ARG A 31 4.58 2.93 -22.86
C ARG A 31 5.64 3.72 -22.11
N LEU A 32 6.34 3.09 -21.17
CA LEU A 32 7.42 3.72 -20.41
C LEU A 32 8.73 3.79 -21.18
N GLY A 33 8.86 3.10 -22.32
CA GLY A 33 10.10 3.04 -23.10
C GLY A 33 11.24 2.36 -22.35
N THR A 34 10.93 1.34 -21.55
CA THR A 34 11.91 0.60 -20.76
C THR A 34 11.68 -0.90 -20.88
N ASP A 35 12.69 -1.70 -20.55
CA ASP A 35 12.63 -3.17 -20.54
C ASP A 35 12.45 -3.75 -19.12
N TYR A 36 12.51 -2.90 -18.08
CA TYR A 36 12.33 -3.31 -16.68
C TYR A 36 11.60 -2.26 -15.84
N ILE A 37 11.17 -2.66 -14.65
CA ILE A 37 10.75 -1.78 -13.56
C ILE A 37 11.38 -2.24 -12.23
N ASP A 38 11.56 -1.32 -11.28
CA ASP A 38 12.19 -1.65 -10.01
C ASP A 38 11.29 -2.53 -9.14
N ILE A 39 10.01 -2.20 -8.99
CA ILE A 39 9.08 -2.93 -8.14
C ILE A 39 7.84 -3.32 -8.95
N GLY A 40 7.66 -4.62 -9.15
CA GLY A 40 6.41 -5.21 -9.65
C GLY A 40 5.44 -5.43 -8.48
N MET A 41 4.49 -4.52 -8.30
CA MET A 41 3.55 -4.51 -7.18
C MET A 41 2.30 -5.31 -7.51
N ILE A 42 2.09 -6.44 -6.85
CA ILE A 42 0.83 -7.19 -6.96
C ILE A 42 -0.30 -6.34 -6.41
N HIS A 43 -1.32 -6.08 -7.22
CA HIS A 43 -2.41 -5.17 -6.87
C HIS A 43 -3.34 -5.81 -5.85
N TYR A 44 -3.64 -5.11 -4.84
CA TYR A 44 -4.10 -5.40 -3.48
C TYR A 44 -4.67 -6.81 -3.24
N VAL A 45 -4.24 -7.37 -2.10
CA VAL A 45 -4.70 -8.65 -1.55
C VAL A 45 -5.11 -8.38 -0.10
N ASP A 46 -6.40 -8.52 0.19
CA ASP A 46 -6.97 -8.10 1.47
C ASP A 46 -7.55 -9.27 2.29
N SER A 47 -7.19 -10.50 1.95
CA SER A 47 -7.46 -11.64 2.82
C SER A 47 -6.31 -12.66 2.81
N PRO A 48 -6.02 -13.30 3.94
CA PRO A 48 -5.02 -14.37 4.02
C PRO A 48 -5.33 -15.55 3.09
N LYS A 49 -6.62 -15.84 2.88
CA LYS A 49 -7.06 -16.90 1.96
C LYS A 49 -6.72 -16.57 0.50
N GLU A 50 -6.94 -15.31 0.08
CA GLU A 50 -6.58 -14.86 -1.25
C GLU A 50 -5.07 -14.88 -1.43
N TRP A 51 -4.30 -14.41 -0.41
CA TRP A 51 -2.85 -14.48 -0.44
C TRP A 51 -2.36 -15.91 -0.64
N LYS A 52 -2.86 -16.87 0.13
CA LYS A 52 -2.49 -18.28 -0.01
C LYS A 52 -2.72 -18.79 -1.44
N SER A 53 -3.90 -18.53 -2.01
CA SER A 53 -4.22 -18.96 -3.37
C SER A 53 -3.32 -18.29 -4.42
N LEU A 54 -2.98 -17.02 -4.23
CA LEU A 54 -2.12 -16.27 -5.15
C LEU A 54 -0.67 -16.72 -5.05
N SER A 55 -0.15 -16.91 -3.83
CA SER A 55 1.24 -17.30 -3.59
C SER A 55 1.59 -18.69 -4.14
N GLU A 56 0.61 -19.59 -4.22
CA GLU A 56 0.74 -20.93 -4.78
C GLU A 56 0.32 -21.00 -6.26
N GLY A 57 -0.08 -19.89 -6.86
CA GLY A 57 -0.71 -19.83 -8.17
C GLY A 57 0.18 -19.28 -9.30
N LYS A 58 -0.35 -19.34 -10.51
CA LYS A 58 0.32 -18.91 -11.75
C LYS A 58 0.75 -17.44 -11.76
N LEU A 59 0.04 -16.56 -11.01
CA LEU A 59 0.41 -15.14 -10.91
C LEU A 59 1.73 -14.96 -10.17
N MET A 60 1.93 -15.69 -9.07
CA MET A 60 3.20 -15.66 -8.35
C MET A 60 4.32 -16.31 -9.18
N GLU A 61 4.05 -17.42 -9.85
CA GLU A 61 5.02 -18.02 -10.79
C GLU A 61 5.45 -17.01 -11.86
N TYR A 62 4.52 -16.24 -12.40
CA TYR A 62 4.82 -15.19 -13.37
C TYR A 62 5.67 -14.06 -12.76
N ALA A 63 5.31 -13.56 -11.58
CA ALA A 63 6.08 -12.53 -10.87
C ALA A 63 7.51 -12.99 -10.58
N LEU A 64 7.70 -14.24 -10.16
CA LEU A 64 9.01 -14.84 -9.93
C LEU A 64 9.84 -14.96 -11.23
N LYS A 65 9.22 -15.34 -12.35
CA LYS A 65 9.87 -15.34 -13.67
C LYS A 65 10.31 -13.94 -14.09
N LEU A 66 9.48 -12.93 -13.87
CA LEU A 66 9.84 -11.54 -14.14
C LEU A 66 11.05 -11.10 -13.29
N LYS A 67 11.08 -11.47 -12.01
CA LYS A 67 12.21 -11.18 -11.12
C LYS A 67 13.47 -11.91 -11.57
N GLN A 68 13.38 -13.17 -11.90
CA GLN A 68 14.50 -14.00 -12.39
C GLN A 68 15.10 -13.47 -13.70
N SER A 69 14.26 -12.99 -14.62
CA SER A 69 14.70 -12.42 -15.90
C SER A 69 15.17 -10.95 -15.80
N GLY A 70 15.12 -10.34 -14.63
CA GLY A 70 15.51 -8.94 -14.42
C GLY A 70 14.49 -7.91 -14.91
N ARG A 71 13.33 -8.35 -15.37
CA ARG A 71 12.25 -7.45 -15.83
C ARG A 71 11.55 -6.71 -14.68
N ILE A 72 11.58 -7.28 -13.48
CA ILE A 72 11.36 -6.56 -12.22
C ILE A 72 12.52 -6.85 -11.29
N ARG A 73 12.93 -5.88 -10.48
CA ARG A 73 14.02 -6.08 -9.49
C ARG A 73 13.49 -6.65 -8.18
N ARG A 74 12.29 -6.26 -7.79
CA ARG A 74 11.64 -6.61 -6.53
C ARG A 74 10.17 -6.97 -6.76
N ILE A 75 9.66 -7.88 -5.95
CA ILE A 75 8.22 -8.16 -5.89
C ILE A 75 7.63 -7.37 -4.73
N GLY A 76 6.58 -6.62 -5.00
CA GLY A 76 5.80 -5.93 -4.00
C GLY A 76 4.37 -6.45 -3.93
N LEU A 77 3.70 -6.12 -2.84
CA LEU A 77 2.27 -6.35 -2.63
C LEU A 77 1.63 -5.06 -2.12
N SER A 78 0.44 -4.70 -2.61
CA SER A 78 -0.39 -3.73 -1.91
C SER A 78 -1.48 -4.45 -1.10
N SER A 79 -1.78 -3.96 0.10
CA SER A 79 -2.82 -4.51 0.97
C SER A 79 -3.37 -3.42 1.89
N HIS A 80 -4.63 -3.61 2.30
CA HIS A 80 -5.29 -2.80 3.34
C HIS A 80 -5.48 -3.64 4.62
N ASN A 81 -5.38 -4.96 4.52
CA ASN A 81 -5.62 -5.90 5.61
C ASN A 81 -4.30 -6.33 6.27
N PRO A 82 -4.10 -6.09 7.58
CA PRO A 82 -2.85 -6.39 8.26
C PRO A 82 -2.53 -7.89 8.30
N LEU A 83 -3.52 -8.76 8.41
CA LEU A 83 -3.30 -10.21 8.45
C LEU A 83 -2.87 -10.76 7.09
N ALA A 84 -3.45 -10.26 5.99
CA ALA A 84 -3.04 -10.62 4.65
C ALA A 84 -1.62 -10.12 4.33
N ALA A 85 -1.33 -8.88 4.73
CA ALA A 85 -0.02 -8.27 4.60
C ALA A 85 1.05 -9.01 5.42
N LEU A 86 0.74 -9.40 6.66
CA LEU A 86 1.62 -10.19 7.52
C LEU A 86 1.93 -11.56 6.91
N ALA A 87 0.90 -12.28 6.44
CA ALA A 87 1.10 -13.56 5.78
C ALA A 87 1.99 -13.42 4.52
N ALA A 88 1.85 -12.32 3.79
CA ALA A 88 2.69 -12.04 2.64
C ALA A 88 4.14 -11.72 3.04
N ALA A 89 4.35 -10.90 4.05
CA ALA A 89 5.70 -10.58 4.54
C ALA A 89 6.43 -11.82 5.06
N GLU A 90 5.74 -12.68 5.81
CA GLU A 90 6.32 -13.90 6.38
C GLU A 90 6.58 -15.01 5.34
N SER A 91 5.97 -14.94 4.16
CA SER A 91 6.18 -15.93 3.10
C SER A 91 7.59 -15.88 2.47
N GLY A 92 8.31 -14.77 2.62
CA GLY A 92 9.59 -14.53 1.94
C GLY A 92 9.48 -14.29 0.43
N LEU A 93 8.27 -14.16 -0.12
CA LEU A 93 8.04 -13.96 -1.55
C LEU A 93 8.04 -12.49 -1.96
N ILE A 94 7.80 -11.57 -1.01
CA ILE A 94 7.75 -10.13 -1.29
C ILE A 94 8.93 -9.40 -0.65
N ASP A 95 9.39 -8.35 -1.32
CA ASP A 95 10.46 -7.45 -0.86
C ASP A 95 9.89 -6.12 -0.35
N VAL A 96 8.71 -5.73 -0.83
CA VAL A 96 8.09 -4.43 -0.55
C VAL A 96 6.59 -4.61 -0.30
N LEU A 97 6.09 -3.92 0.72
CA LEU A 97 4.67 -3.84 1.03
C LEU A 97 4.18 -2.39 0.87
N MET A 98 3.16 -2.17 0.04
CA MET A 98 2.40 -0.91 0.04
C MET A 98 1.21 -1.07 0.99
N PHE A 99 1.19 -0.26 2.06
CA PHE A 99 0.21 -0.41 3.12
C PHE A 99 -0.41 0.93 3.54
N SER A 100 -1.65 0.91 3.97
CA SER A 100 -2.34 2.10 4.48
C SER A 100 -1.87 2.40 5.89
N VAL A 101 -1.19 3.51 6.11
CA VAL A 101 -0.68 3.92 7.43
C VAL A 101 -1.08 5.35 7.74
N ASN A 102 -1.86 5.52 8.80
CA ASN A 102 -2.15 6.80 9.43
C ASN A 102 -2.71 6.56 10.83
N PRO A 103 -2.83 7.61 11.69
CA PRO A 103 -3.29 7.43 13.07
C PRO A 103 -4.66 6.75 13.19
N CYS A 104 -5.57 7.00 12.25
CA CYS A 104 -6.92 6.47 12.33
C CYS A 104 -6.96 4.97 12.00
N TYR A 105 -6.16 4.50 11.05
CA TYR A 105 -6.06 3.07 10.78
C TYR A 105 -5.32 2.32 11.88
N ASP A 106 -4.30 2.93 12.47
CA ASP A 106 -3.48 2.27 13.47
C ASP A 106 -4.12 2.26 14.86
N LEU A 107 -4.91 3.28 15.20
CA LEU A 107 -5.40 3.52 16.56
C LEU A 107 -6.93 3.37 16.72
N LEU A 108 -7.63 3.09 15.64
CA LEU A 108 -9.05 2.73 15.64
C LEU A 108 -9.19 1.24 15.36
N PRO A 109 -10.26 0.59 15.88
CA PRO A 109 -10.56 -0.77 15.46
C PRO A 109 -10.78 -0.75 13.94
N ALA A 110 -9.83 -1.32 13.22
CA ALA A 110 -9.81 -1.26 11.78
C ALA A 110 -11.01 -2.02 11.21
N ASN A 111 -11.90 -1.32 10.53
CA ASN A 111 -12.76 -1.97 9.58
C ASN A 111 -11.91 -2.24 8.34
N GLU A 112 -11.58 -3.51 8.11
CA GLU A 112 -10.64 -3.96 7.07
C GLU A 112 -11.30 -4.08 5.69
N ASP A 113 -12.59 -3.76 5.57
CA ASP A 113 -13.29 -3.77 4.31
C ASP A 113 -13.00 -2.47 3.54
N CYS A 114 -12.35 -2.61 2.39
CA CYS A 114 -12.03 -1.48 1.50
C CYS A 114 -13.26 -0.65 1.10
N GLU A 115 -14.43 -1.25 1.05
CA GLU A 115 -15.68 -0.56 0.68
C GLU A 115 -16.22 0.29 1.84
N THR A 116 -15.88 -0.09 3.07
CA THR A 116 -16.35 0.59 4.29
C THR A 116 -15.27 1.45 4.96
N LEU A 117 -14.01 1.37 4.55
CA LEU A 117 -12.91 2.20 5.08
C LEU A 117 -13.15 3.71 4.97
N TRP A 118 -14.07 4.12 4.12
CA TRP A 118 -14.42 5.52 3.87
C TRP A 118 -15.82 5.90 4.35
N SER A 119 -16.52 5.01 5.03
CA SER A 119 -17.81 5.35 5.63
C SER A 119 -17.58 6.15 6.91
N ASP A 120 -18.46 7.11 7.18
CA ASP A 120 -18.41 7.91 8.42
C ASP A 120 -18.42 7.04 9.68
N ASP A 121 -19.04 5.86 9.61
CA ASP A 121 -19.08 4.89 10.70
C ASP A 121 -17.72 4.23 10.99
N SER A 122 -16.80 4.20 10.03
CA SER A 122 -15.45 3.64 10.21
C SER A 122 -14.60 4.45 11.21
N TYR A 123 -14.98 5.70 11.45
CA TYR A 123 -14.28 6.62 12.34
C TYR A 123 -15.08 6.98 13.61
N ALA A 124 -16.19 6.29 13.84
CA ALA A 124 -17.11 6.58 14.94
C ALA A 124 -16.62 6.03 16.29
N GLY A 125 -15.48 6.46 16.78
CA GLY A 125 -14.99 6.03 18.08
C GLY A 125 -13.75 6.81 18.54
N PRO A 126 -13.42 6.76 19.83
CA PRO A 126 -12.17 7.35 20.32
C PRO A 126 -10.97 6.62 19.76
N LEU A 127 -9.87 7.34 19.54
CA LEU A 127 -8.58 6.72 19.24
C LEU A 127 -8.18 5.81 20.41
N LEU A 128 -7.91 4.55 20.10
CA LEU A 128 -7.49 3.54 21.06
C LEU A 128 -5.97 3.35 21.03
N ASN A 129 -5.51 2.25 21.57
CA ASN A 129 -4.12 1.81 21.42
C ASN A 129 -3.87 1.30 20.00
N MET A 130 -2.60 1.16 19.66
CA MET A 130 -2.18 0.53 18.40
C MET A 130 -2.89 -0.81 18.20
N ASP A 131 -3.43 -1.03 17.02
CA ASP A 131 -4.00 -2.32 16.62
C ASP A 131 -2.91 -3.40 16.69
N PRO A 132 -3.13 -4.49 17.45
CA PRO A 132 -2.09 -5.51 17.67
C PRO A 132 -1.65 -6.22 16.38
N ASP A 133 -2.52 -6.36 15.38
CA ASP A 133 -2.17 -7.02 14.13
C ASP A 133 -1.35 -6.10 13.23
N ARG A 134 -1.59 -4.78 13.30
CA ARG A 134 -0.74 -3.80 12.64
C ARG A 134 0.63 -3.68 13.30
N GLU A 135 0.69 -3.68 14.64
CA GLU A 135 1.96 -3.70 15.36
C GLU A 135 2.81 -4.90 14.98
N LYS A 136 2.24 -6.11 14.99
CA LYS A 136 2.90 -7.34 14.55
C LYS A 136 3.39 -7.25 13.09
N LEU A 137 2.58 -6.66 12.20
CA LEU A 137 2.96 -6.46 10.80
C LEU A 137 4.20 -5.58 10.69
N TYR A 138 4.23 -4.43 11.38
CA TYR A 138 5.38 -3.52 11.34
C TYR A 138 6.66 -4.19 11.87
N GLU A 139 6.56 -4.90 13.00
CA GLU A 139 7.69 -5.65 13.58
C GLU A 139 8.18 -6.76 12.64
N ALA A 140 7.25 -7.50 12.02
CA ALA A 140 7.60 -8.56 11.07
C ALA A 140 8.30 -8.00 9.85
N CYS A 141 7.79 -6.91 9.26
CA CYS A 141 8.41 -6.25 8.13
C CYS A 141 9.83 -5.78 8.46
N GLN A 142 10.02 -5.17 9.65
CA GLN A 142 11.35 -4.73 10.09
C GLN A 142 12.31 -5.91 10.28
N ARG A 143 11.88 -6.97 10.95
CA ARG A 143 12.68 -8.16 11.20
C ARG A 143 13.06 -8.91 9.92
N LEU A 144 12.15 -8.95 8.94
CA LEU A 144 12.33 -9.69 7.68
C LEU A 144 12.97 -8.85 6.57
N GLY A 145 13.17 -7.54 6.78
CA GLY A 145 13.71 -6.64 5.76
C GLY A 145 12.73 -6.33 4.63
N VAL A 146 11.42 -6.44 4.86
CA VAL A 146 10.38 -6.03 3.94
C VAL A 146 10.13 -4.54 4.12
N GLY A 147 10.46 -3.72 3.10
CA GLY A 147 10.25 -2.28 3.16
C GLY A 147 8.79 -1.91 2.98
N ILE A 148 8.27 -0.99 3.82
CA ILE A 148 6.91 -0.48 3.67
C ILE A 148 6.93 0.84 2.90
N THR A 149 6.14 0.93 1.83
CA THR A 149 5.76 2.20 1.20
C THR A 149 4.32 2.52 1.60
N VAL A 150 4.14 3.72 2.15
CA VAL A 150 2.85 4.10 2.75
C VAL A 150 1.92 4.69 1.71
N MET A 151 0.69 4.21 1.68
CA MET A 151 -0.44 4.86 1.04
C MET A 151 -1.41 5.42 2.11
N LYS A 152 -2.23 6.40 1.71
CA LYS A 152 -3.28 6.99 2.54
C LYS A 152 -2.80 7.69 3.83
N ALA A 153 -1.57 8.18 3.85
CA ALA A 153 -1.01 8.90 5.01
C ALA A 153 -1.86 10.11 5.43
N LEU A 154 -2.52 10.77 4.47
CA LEU A 154 -3.37 11.94 4.70
C LEU A 154 -4.86 11.57 4.88
N GLY A 155 -5.22 10.27 4.89
CA GLY A 155 -6.61 9.80 4.99
C GLY A 155 -7.53 10.29 3.86
N GLY A 156 -7.00 10.45 2.63
CA GLY A 156 -7.76 11.05 1.53
C GLY A 156 -7.98 12.56 1.66
N GLY A 157 -7.41 13.20 2.67
CA GLY A 157 -7.62 14.60 3.02
C GLY A 157 -8.42 14.79 4.33
N ASP A 158 -9.12 13.75 4.79
CA ASP A 158 -9.99 13.82 5.98
C ASP A 158 -9.20 14.19 7.25
N LEU A 159 -7.96 13.71 7.36
CA LEU A 159 -7.09 14.05 8.48
C LEU A 159 -6.71 15.53 8.54
N LEU A 160 -6.80 16.25 7.43
CA LEU A 160 -6.46 17.67 7.32
C LEU A 160 -7.67 18.58 7.56
N SER A 161 -8.87 18.03 7.69
CA SER A 161 -10.11 18.76 7.85
C SER A 161 -10.42 19.06 9.31
N GLU A 162 -11.28 20.06 9.58
CA GLU A 162 -11.78 20.34 10.92
C GLU A 162 -12.62 19.20 11.50
N GLN A 163 -13.23 18.37 10.64
CA GLN A 163 -13.98 17.17 10.99
C GLN A 163 -13.10 15.93 11.04
N SER A 164 -11.79 16.11 11.17
CA SER A 164 -10.85 14.99 11.19
C SER A 164 -11.23 13.93 12.22
N PRO A 165 -11.24 12.65 11.84
CA PRO A 165 -11.51 11.53 12.75
C PRO A 165 -10.46 11.43 13.88
N ALA A 166 -9.33 12.12 13.77
CA ALA A 166 -8.35 12.27 14.84
C ALA A 166 -8.80 13.27 15.95
N GLY A 167 -10.02 13.81 15.86
CA GLY A 167 -10.57 14.78 16.80
C GLY A 167 -10.08 16.22 16.60
N LYS A 168 -9.14 16.44 15.68
CA LYS A 168 -8.62 17.75 15.27
C LYS A 168 -7.94 17.65 13.90
N ALA A 169 -7.92 18.73 13.15
CA ALA A 169 -7.14 18.82 11.93
C ALA A 169 -5.66 18.58 12.22
N LEU A 170 -5.04 17.70 11.44
CA LEU A 170 -3.59 17.51 11.45
C LEU A 170 -2.97 18.30 10.30
N THR A 171 -1.70 18.64 10.42
CA THR A 171 -0.93 19.17 9.29
C THR A 171 -0.40 18.04 8.41
N VAL A 172 -0.06 18.36 7.17
CA VAL A 172 0.60 17.39 6.26
C VAL A 172 1.88 16.85 6.91
N SER A 173 2.72 17.73 7.49
CA SER A 173 3.94 17.31 8.18
C SER A 173 3.69 16.36 9.35
N GLN A 174 2.63 16.54 10.12
CA GLN A 174 2.26 15.63 11.22
C GLN A 174 1.85 14.25 10.68
N CYS A 175 1.06 14.22 9.61
CA CYS A 175 0.67 12.96 8.97
C CYS A 175 1.88 12.21 8.39
N LEU A 176 2.78 12.91 7.71
CA LEU A 176 4.01 12.33 7.16
C LEU A 176 4.94 11.83 8.27
N HIS A 177 5.12 12.63 9.34
CA HIS A 177 5.93 12.24 10.50
C HIS A 177 5.40 10.96 11.14
N TYR A 178 4.08 10.91 11.37
CA TYR A 178 3.45 9.71 11.91
C TYR A 178 3.78 8.48 11.07
N ALA A 179 3.60 8.56 9.76
CA ALA A 179 3.83 7.44 8.86
C ALA A 179 5.31 7.04 8.79
N LEU A 180 6.22 8.01 8.61
CA LEU A 180 7.66 7.78 8.47
C LEU A 180 8.34 7.27 9.75
N THR A 181 7.71 7.45 10.91
CA THR A 181 8.22 6.93 12.19
C THR A 181 7.76 5.51 12.51
N ARG A 182 6.92 4.89 11.67
CA ARG A 182 6.54 3.47 11.85
C ARG A 182 7.69 2.55 11.44
N PRO A 183 7.84 1.40 12.13
CA PRO A 183 8.88 0.43 11.78
C PRO A 183 8.79 -0.01 10.31
N ALA A 184 9.93 -0.24 9.68
CA ALA A 184 10.09 -0.67 8.28
C ALA A 184 9.58 0.32 7.20
N VAL A 185 9.01 1.47 7.56
CA VAL A 185 8.57 2.46 6.56
C VAL A 185 9.78 3.09 5.89
N ALA A 186 9.84 2.95 4.58
CA ALA A 186 10.91 3.47 3.72
C ALA A 186 10.48 4.71 2.92
N SER A 187 9.19 4.87 2.64
CA SER A 187 8.67 6.00 1.88
C SER A 187 7.17 6.21 2.11
N VAL A 188 6.71 7.42 1.82
CA VAL A 188 5.28 7.77 1.82
C VAL A 188 4.90 8.29 0.44
N MET A 189 3.82 7.76 -0.12
CA MET A 189 3.23 8.25 -1.36
C MET A 189 2.10 9.23 -1.02
N THR A 190 2.38 10.52 -1.14
CA THR A 190 1.38 11.58 -0.97
C THR A 190 0.58 11.76 -2.25
N GLY A 191 -0.75 11.81 -2.15
CA GLY A 191 -1.61 12.24 -3.23
C GLY A 191 -1.61 13.78 -3.30
N VAL A 192 -1.18 14.35 -4.43
CA VAL A 192 -1.17 15.80 -4.64
C VAL A 192 -1.87 16.14 -5.96
N HIS A 193 -2.64 17.22 -5.97
CA HIS A 193 -3.36 17.71 -7.16
C HIS A 193 -2.83 19.08 -7.61
N THR A 194 -2.09 19.79 -6.76
CA THR A 194 -1.55 21.11 -7.03
C THR A 194 -0.08 21.22 -6.64
N ILE A 195 0.64 22.18 -7.23
CA ILE A 195 2.03 22.46 -6.86
C ILE A 195 2.14 22.88 -5.38
N SER A 196 1.19 23.67 -4.89
CA SER A 196 1.17 24.07 -3.46
C SER A 196 1.08 22.86 -2.51
N GLN A 197 0.25 21.85 -2.82
CA GLN A 197 0.19 20.62 -2.02
C GLN A 197 1.50 19.82 -2.07
N LEU A 198 2.19 19.85 -3.20
CA LEU A 198 3.50 19.24 -3.32
C LEU A 198 4.52 19.98 -2.44
N GLU A 199 4.57 21.30 -2.53
CA GLU A 199 5.45 22.14 -1.72
C GLU A 199 5.21 21.95 -0.23
N GLU A 200 3.93 21.87 0.20
CA GLU A 200 3.56 21.55 1.58
C GLU A 200 4.05 20.18 2.04
N SER A 201 3.98 19.18 1.16
CA SER A 201 4.52 17.84 1.45
C SER A 201 6.04 17.85 1.57
N LEU A 202 6.73 18.58 0.70
CA LEU A 202 8.19 18.72 0.73
C LEU A 202 8.69 19.54 1.93
N ALA A 203 7.89 20.44 2.47
CA ALA A 203 8.22 21.20 3.67
C ALA A 203 8.53 20.32 4.89
N TYR A 204 8.10 19.06 4.89
CA TYR A 204 8.45 18.07 5.92
C TYR A 204 9.97 17.89 6.10
N GLU A 205 10.77 18.04 5.05
CA GLU A 205 12.23 17.91 5.13
C GLU A 205 12.88 18.99 6.01
N HIS A 206 12.15 20.06 6.29
CA HIS A 206 12.60 21.22 7.06
C HIS A 206 11.79 21.43 8.35
N ALA A 207 10.90 20.51 8.71
CA ALA A 207 9.97 20.63 9.83
C ALA A 207 10.57 20.15 11.17
#